data_2b901adb8f8520f51c2fa09e6df16550
#
_entry.id   2b901adb8f8520f51c2fa09e6df16550
#
_cell.length_a   1.000
_cell.length_b   1.000
_cell.length_c   1.000
_cell.angle_alpha   90.00
_cell.angle_beta   90.00
_cell.angle_gamma   90.00
#
_symmetry.space_group_name_H-M   'P 1'
#
loop_
_entity.id
_entity.type
_entity.pdbx_description
1 polymer ?
#
loop_
_entity_poly.entity_id
_entity_poly.type
_entity_poly.pdbx_seq_one_letter_code
_entity_poly.pdbx_strand_id
1 'polypeptide(L)'
;MKRLSILAAGLLIGAAALQFSSVASGQGGGWVTLVDGTKMGDWTEVGKANWAMKDGALVADKITEGKDPSYLVSKNSYKDFQIKAEFWADDDANSGIFIRCDQSAKIDAKICYEVNIFDKRPDPTYGTGAIVDVAKVDPMPKAGGKWNTFEITAKGPHLVVIFNGQKTVDVQDSKHASGPLALQYGSGVMKWRKVQIKPL
;
A
#
# COMPACT_ATOMS: atom_id res chain seq x y z
N MET A 1 -62.25 -19.20 -43.64
CA MET A 1 -60.89 -18.58 -43.75
C MET A 1 -60.42 -18.23 -42.36
N LYS A 2 -59.59 -19.08 -41.72
CA LYS A 2 -59.06 -18.91 -40.36
C LYS A 2 -57.65 -18.36 -40.51
N ARG A 3 -57.38 -17.17 -39.95
CA ARG A 3 -56.01 -16.56 -39.89
C ARG A 3 -55.31 -17.10 -38.65
N LEU A 4 -54.14 -17.70 -38.88
CA LEU A 4 -53.25 -18.21 -37.87
C LEU A 4 -52.26 -17.08 -37.43
N SER A 5 -52.29 -16.68 -36.19
CA SER A 5 -51.33 -15.69 -35.63
C SER A 5 -50.15 -16.43 -35.01
N ILE A 6 -48.97 -16.18 -35.53
CA ILE A 6 -47.71 -16.74 -34.98
C ILE A 6 -47.17 -15.72 -33.93
N LEU A 7 -47.10 -16.15 -32.68
CA LEU A 7 -46.37 -15.42 -31.62
C LEU A 7 -44.89 -15.76 -31.75
N ALA A 8 -44.06 -14.77 -31.98
CA ALA A 8 -42.61 -14.86 -31.86
C ALA A 8 -42.19 -14.56 -30.41
N ALA A 9 -41.65 -15.57 -29.72
CA ALA A 9 -41.04 -15.42 -28.43
C ALA A 9 -39.60 -14.95 -28.61
N GLY A 10 -39.31 -13.71 -28.24
CA GLY A 10 -37.96 -13.15 -28.22
C GLY A 10 -37.18 -13.62 -27.00
N LEU A 11 -36.10 -14.35 -27.22
CA LEU A 11 -35.16 -14.78 -26.20
C LEU A 11 -34.15 -13.64 -25.90
N LEU A 12 -34.29 -12.99 -24.78
CA LEU A 12 -33.32 -12.02 -24.29
C LEU A 12 -32.12 -12.77 -23.68
N ILE A 13 -31.01 -12.84 -24.41
CA ILE A 13 -29.73 -13.32 -23.88
C ILE A 13 -29.07 -12.16 -23.15
N GLY A 14 -29.11 -12.21 -21.81
CA GLY A 14 -28.41 -11.31 -20.95
C GLY A 14 -26.89 -11.58 -21.01
N ALA A 15 -26.12 -10.71 -21.64
CA ALA A 15 -24.67 -10.75 -21.61
C ALA A 15 -24.18 -10.26 -20.23
N ALA A 16 -23.76 -11.18 -19.37
CA ALA A 16 -23.03 -10.85 -18.14
C ALA A 16 -21.64 -10.36 -18.55
N ALA A 17 -21.39 -9.06 -18.40
CA ALA A 17 -20.06 -8.48 -18.57
C ALA A 17 -19.18 -8.89 -17.38
N LEU A 18 -18.28 -9.85 -17.60
CA LEU A 18 -17.16 -10.15 -16.71
C LEU A 18 -16.20 -8.97 -16.72
N GLN A 19 -16.19 -8.20 -15.63
CA GLN A 19 -15.17 -7.18 -15.42
C GLN A 19 -13.85 -7.88 -15.07
N PHE A 20 -12.98 -8.01 -16.07
CA PHE A 20 -11.59 -8.37 -15.84
C PHE A 20 -10.87 -7.16 -15.23
N SER A 21 -10.55 -7.24 -13.94
CA SER A 21 -9.57 -6.34 -13.33
C SER A 21 -8.25 -6.54 -14.07
N SER A 22 -7.78 -5.54 -14.79
CA SER A 22 -6.51 -5.58 -15.50
C SER A 22 -5.36 -5.66 -14.50
N VAL A 23 -4.74 -6.83 -14.40
CA VAL A 23 -3.40 -6.96 -13.82
C VAL A 23 -2.47 -6.24 -14.79
N ALA A 24 -1.89 -5.10 -14.35
CA ALA A 24 -0.87 -4.42 -15.14
C ALA A 24 0.34 -5.37 -15.29
N SER A 25 0.38 -6.12 -16.37
CA SER A 25 1.50 -6.98 -16.73
C SER A 25 2.66 -6.10 -17.18
N GLY A 26 3.79 -6.23 -16.48
CA GLY A 26 4.99 -5.42 -16.67
C GLY A 26 5.57 -5.47 -18.08
N GLN A 27 5.43 -4.37 -18.80
CA GLN A 27 6.49 -3.87 -19.68
C GLN A 27 7.23 -2.83 -18.86
N GLY A 28 8.59 -2.87 -18.81
CA GLY A 28 9.44 -2.03 -17.98
C GLY A 28 9.08 -0.56 -18.05
N GLY A 29 8.09 -0.17 -17.26
CA GLY A 29 7.51 1.16 -17.20
C GLY A 29 8.38 2.09 -16.37
N GLY A 30 8.27 3.39 -16.64
CA GLY A 30 8.87 4.42 -15.80
C GLY A 30 8.28 4.44 -14.40
N TRP A 31 8.81 5.31 -13.55
CA TRP A 31 8.25 5.56 -12.22
C TRP A 31 6.86 6.21 -12.33
N VAL A 32 5.89 5.63 -11.65
CA VAL A 32 4.54 6.19 -11.48
C VAL A 32 4.49 6.88 -10.12
N THR A 33 4.12 8.16 -10.10
CA THR A 33 3.99 8.94 -8.87
C THR A 33 2.60 8.75 -8.28
N LEU A 34 2.55 8.29 -7.04
CA LEU A 34 1.33 8.06 -6.27
C LEU A 34 1.04 9.22 -5.31
N VAL A 35 2.09 9.83 -4.74
CA VAL A 35 2.05 11.07 -3.94
C VAL A 35 3.22 11.95 -4.40
N ASP A 36 2.99 13.23 -4.66
CA ASP A 36 4.01 14.16 -5.18
C ASP A 36 4.18 15.44 -4.34
N GLY A 37 3.59 15.50 -3.15
CA GLY A 37 3.60 16.68 -2.30
C GLY A 37 2.56 17.75 -2.67
N THR A 38 1.93 17.65 -3.85
CA THR A 38 0.88 18.57 -4.31
C THR A 38 -0.47 17.87 -4.45
N LYS A 39 -0.46 16.56 -4.70
CA LYS A 39 -1.65 15.74 -4.90
C LYS A 39 -1.57 14.49 -4.02
N MET A 40 -2.69 14.17 -3.41
CA MET A 40 -2.86 12.94 -2.64
C MET A 40 -2.82 11.69 -3.54
N GLY A 41 -3.17 11.84 -4.81
CA GLY A 41 -3.34 10.71 -5.72
C GLY A 41 -4.74 10.09 -5.64
N ASP A 42 -4.95 9.00 -6.37
CA ASP A 42 -6.23 8.27 -6.42
C ASP A 42 -6.14 7.01 -5.55
N TRP A 43 -6.62 7.13 -4.33
CA TRP A 43 -6.63 6.08 -3.32
C TRP A 43 -8.05 5.68 -2.93
N THR A 44 -8.19 4.47 -2.39
CA THR A 44 -9.35 4.06 -1.61
C THR A 44 -9.01 4.19 -0.14
N GLU A 45 -9.77 4.98 0.62
CA GLU A 45 -9.58 5.07 2.06
C GLU A 45 -10.27 3.89 2.75
N VAL A 46 -9.55 3.23 3.67
CA VAL A 46 -10.03 2.22 4.60
C VAL A 46 -9.75 2.73 6.02
N GLY A 47 -10.76 2.77 6.87
CA GLY A 47 -10.68 3.48 8.16
C GLY A 47 -10.90 4.97 8.00
N LYS A 48 -10.66 5.76 9.06
CA LYS A 48 -10.96 7.20 9.09
C LYS A 48 -9.84 7.99 9.75
N ALA A 49 -8.90 8.51 8.96
CA ALA A 49 -7.95 9.52 9.39
C ALA A 49 -8.20 10.86 8.68
N ASN A 50 -7.61 11.92 9.17
CA ASN A 50 -7.72 13.26 8.59
C ASN A 50 -6.69 13.51 7.48
N TRP A 51 -6.60 12.61 6.51
CA TRP A 51 -5.70 12.74 5.39
C TRP A 51 -5.88 14.07 4.65
N ALA A 52 -4.84 14.86 4.52
CA ALA A 52 -4.88 16.14 3.84
C ALA A 52 -3.53 16.53 3.24
N MET A 53 -3.56 17.24 2.11
CA MET A 53 -2.36 17.90 1.57
C MET A 53 -2.08 19.16 2.37
N LYS A 54 -0.89 19.23 2.99
CA LYS A 54 -0.47 20.38 3.77
C LYS A 54 1.05 20.56 3.66
N ASP A 55 1.50 21.78 3.42
CA ASP A 55 2.91 22.18 3.39
C ASP A 55 3.80 21.27 2.50
N GLY A 56 3.28 20.91 1.32
CA GLY A 56 4.01 20.09 0.36
C GLY A 56 4.08 18.60 0.71
N ALA A 57 3.20 18.11 1.59
CA ALA A 57 3.10 16.72 1.95
C ALA A 57 1.65 16.27 2.16
N LEU A 58 1.40 14.99 1.96
CA LEU A 58 0.21 14.31 2.44
C LEU A 58 0.38 14.02 3.93
N VAL A 59 -0.48 14.58 4.77
CA VAL A 59 -0.39 14.54 6.23
C VAL A 59 -1.56 13.78 6.82
N ALA A 60 -1.31 12.98 7.85
CA ALA A 60 -2.30 12.48 8.79
C ALA A 60 -1.76 12.60 10.21
N ASP A 61 -2.57 13.11 11.13
CA ASP A 61 -2.20 13.29 12.53
C ASP A 61 -3.32 12.91 13.51
N LYS A 62 -4.45 12.40 12.99
CA LYS A 62 -5.61 12.05 13.81
C LYS A 62 -6.50 11.01 13.17
N ILE A 63 -6.94 10.02 13.95
CA ILE A 63 -8.12 9.20 13.64
C ILE A 63 -9.37 10.04 13.96
N THR A 64 -10.25 10.20 12.99
CA THR A 64 -11.44 11.05 13.12
C THR A 64 -12.67 10.29 13.59
N GLU A 65 -12.69 8.97 13.39
CA GLU A 65 -13.78 8.10 13.78
C GLU A 65 -13.25 6.71 14.15
N GLY A 66 -13.72 6.14 15.27
CA GLY A 66 -13.26 4.84 15.76
C GLY A 66 -11.90 4.90 16.44
N LYS A 67 -11.20 3.77 16.48
CA LYS A 67 -9.87 3.61 17.06
C LYS A 67 -8.92 2.81 16.16
N ASP A 68 -9.46 2.25 15.07
CA ASP A 68 -8.68 1.42 14.16
C ASP A 68 -7.79 2.29 13.25
N PRO A 69 -6.65 1.77 12.81
CA PRO A 69 -5.81 2.44 11.83
C PRO A 69 -6.56 2.76 10.54
N SER A 70 -6.15 3.83 9.88
CA SER A 70 -6.62 4.21 8.55
C SER A 70 -5.55 3.92 7.49
N TYR A 71 -6.01 3.56 6.30
CA TYR A 71 -5.14 3.22 5.18
C TYR A 71 -5.58 3.94 3.91
N LEU A 72 -4.63 4.40 3.13
CA LEU A 72 -4.81 4.77 1.74
C LEU A 72 -4.36 3.60 0.87
N VAL A 73 -5.31 2.94 0.23
CA VAL A 73 -5.09 1.72 -0.57
C VAL A 73 -5.07 2.07 -2.05
N SER A 74 -4.04 1.63 -2.77
CA SER A 74 -3.91 1.89 -4.20
C SER A 74 -5.02 1.21 -5.00
N LYS A 75 -5.49 1.86 -6.08
CA LYS A 75 -6.48 1.28 -7.02
C LYS A 75 -5.91 0.10 -7.80
N ASN A 76 -4.61 0.12 -8.06
CA ASN A 76 -3.93 -0.92 -8.82
C ASN A 76 -3.29 -1.95 -7.89
N SER A 77 -3.23 -3.20 -8.36
CA SER A 77 -2.45 -4.28 -7.78
C SER A 77 -1.11 -4.41 -8.50
N TYR A 78 -0.08 -4.81 -7.75
CA TYR A 78 1.28 -4.94 -8.24
C TYR A 78 1.84 -6.31 -7.84
N LYS A 79 2.62 -6.93 -8.74
CA LYS A 79 3.30 -8.20 -8.52
C LYS A 79 4.78 -7.99 -8.23
N ASP A 80 5.51 -7.56 -9.24
CA ASP A 80 6.94 -7.25 -9.16
C ASP A 80 7.13 -5.75 -9.36
N PHE A 81 7.84 -5.10 -8.42
CA PHE A 81 7.95 -3.65 -8.43
C PHE A 81 9.09 -3.15 -7.53
N GLN A 82 9.40 -1.87 -7.71
CA GLN A 82 10.18 -1.06 -6.78
C GLN A 82 9.31 0.10 -6.27
N ILE A 83 9.45 0.45 -5.00
CA ILE A 83 8.86 1.65 -4.38
C ILE A 83 9.99 2.57 -3.94
N LYS A 84 9.80 3.88 -4.13
CA LYS A 84 10.55 4.95 -3.46
C LYS A 84 9.57 5.82 -2.69
N ALA A 85 9.80 5.98 -1.40
CA ALA A 85 8.98 6.81 -0.55
C ALA A 85 9.84 7.77 0.26
N GLU A 86 9.38 9.02 0.38
CA GLU A 86 9.93 10.03 1.28
C GLU A 86 8.88 10.40 2.31
N PHE A 87 9.19 10.23 3.58
CA PHE A 87 8.25 10.45 4.67
C PHE A 87 8.90 11.10 5.89
N TRP A 88 8.08 11.74 6.69
CA TRP A 88 8.42 12.25 8.01
C TRP A 88 7.49 11.62 9.04
N ALA A 89 8.05 11.20 10.17
CA ALA A 89 7.32 10.62 11.29
C ALA A 89 7.72 11.34 12.56
N ASP A 90 6.80 11.57 13.50
CA ASP A 90 7.20 11.94 14.85
C ASP A 90 7.64 10.70 15.66
N ASP A 91 8.08 10.92 16.92
CA ASP A 91 8.54 9.84 17.78
C ASP A 91 7.43 8.90 18.26
N ASP A 92 6.15 9.30 18.11
CA ASP A 92 4.96 8.55 18.50
C ASP A 92 4.26 7.88 17.32
N ALA A 93 4.82 8.04 16.11
CA ALA A 93 4.23 7.49 14.90
C ALA A 93 4.20 5.96 14.93
N ASN A 94 3.02 5.43 14.57
CA ASN A 94 2.81 4.05 14.16
C ASN A 94 2.22 4.06 12.75
N SER A 95 2.99 3.59 11.80
CA SER A 95 2.69 3.65 10.37
C SER A 95 3.42 2.53 9.62
N GLY A 96 3.24 2.48 8.31
CA GLY A 96 3.93 1.53 7.45
C GLY A 96 3.51 1.63 5.98
N ILE A 97 4.28 0.96 5.15
CA ILE A 97 3.92 0.70 3.75
C ILE A 97 3.58 -0.78 3.65
N PHE A 98 2.30 -1.07 3.39
CA PHE A 98 1.80 -2.41 3.15
C PHE A 98 1.88 -2.73 1.67
N ILE A 99 2.39 -3.89 1.31
CA ILE A 99 2.57 -4.30 -0.09
C ILE A 99 2.00 -5.69 -0.33
N ARG A 100 1.55 -5.94 -1.58
CA ARG A 100 0.97 -7.21 -2.03
C ARG A 100 -0.16 -7.70 -1.11
N CYS A 101 -1.08 -6.80 -0.75
CA CYS A 101 -2.22 -7.15 0.08
C CYS A 101 -3.17 -8.10 -0.67
N ASP A 102 -3.59 -9.20 -0.04
CA ASP A 102 -4.49 -10.20 -0.66
C ASP A 102 -5.88 -9.63 -0.97
N GLN A 103 -6.25 -8.55 -0.27
CA GLN A 103 -7.52 -7.82 -0.49
C GLN A 103 -7.36 -6.34 -0.11
N SER A 104 -8.26 -5.49 -0.59
CA SER A 104 -8.23 -4.04 -0.35
C SER A 104 -9.14 -3.56 0.78
N ALA A 105 -10.12 -4.37 1.20
CA ALA A 105 -11.13 -3.98 2.18
C ALA A 105 -10.66 -4.07 3.64
N LYS A 106 -9.64 -4.89 3.89
CA LYS A 106 -9.02 -5.06 5.20
C LYS A 106 -7.51 -5.08 5.00
N ILE A 107 -6.78 -4.30 5.79
CA ILE A 107 -5.32 -4.21 5.72
C ILE A 107 -4.76 -4.60 7.08
N ASP A 108 -3.89 -5.60 7.10
CA ASP A 108 -3.08 -6.00 8.27
C ASP A 108 -1.85 -6.82 7.83
N ALA A 109 -0.92 -7.07 8.74
CA ALA A 109 0.31 -7.82 8.45
C ALA A 109 0.09 -9.31 8.17
N LYS A 110 -1.13 -9.85 8.34
CA LYS A 110 -1.44 -11.26 8.04
C LYS A 110 -1.74 -11.47 6.56
N ILE A 111 -2.30 -10.43 5.92
CA ILE A 111 -2.73 -10.46 4.52
C ILE A 111 -1.90 -9.55 3.60
N CYS A 112 -0.87 -8.90 4.14
CA CYS A 112 0.08 -8.07 3.44
C CYS A 112 1.49 -8.31 3.98
N TYR A 113 2.51 -7.84 3.26
CA TYR A 113 3.81 -7.53 3.86
C TYR A 113 3.78 -6.10 4.39
N GLU A 114 3.98 -5.91 5.69
CA GLU A 114 4.05 -4.60 6.34
C GLU A 114 5.51 -4.17 6.50
N VAL A 115 5.97 -3.20 5.68
CA VAL A 115 7.24 -2.50 5.91
C VAL A 115 7.01 -1.42 6.95
N ASN A 116 7.49 -1.65 8.17
CA ASN A 116 7.06 -0.93 9.37
C ASN A 116 7.75 0.41 9.57
N ILE A 117 7.01 1.37 10.17
CA ILE A 117 7.46 2.66 10.68
C ILE A 117 6.92 2.76 12.10
N PHE A 118 7.64 2.22 13.08
CA PHE A 118 7.22 2.25 14.48
C PHE A 118 8.43 2.14 15.41
N ASP A 119 8.97 3.28 15.82
CA ASP A 119 10.17 3.36 16.67
C ASP A 119 9.98 2.87 18.10
N LYS A 120 8.74 2.92 18.59
CA LYS A 120 8.35 2.47 19.95
C LYS A 120 7.68 1.10 19.97
N ARG A 121 7.83 0.30 18.90
CA ARG A 121 7.28 -1.04 18.88
C ARG A 121 7.80 -1.87 20.06
N PRO A 122 6.92 -2.58 20.83
CA PRO A 122 7.33 -3.39 21.99
C PRO A 122 8.39 -4.44 21.67
N ASP A 123 8.27 -5.13 20.52
CA ASP A 123 9.36 -5.93 19.95
C ASP A 123 10.11 -5.09 18.91
N PRO A 124 11.25 -4.48 19.26
CA PRO A 124 11.98 -3.60 18.36
C PRO A 124 12.53 -4.30 17.12
N THR A 125 12.67 -5.63 17.14
CA THR A 125 13.15 -6.40 15.97
C THR A 125 12.17 -6.36 14.81
N TYR A 126 10.90 -6.05 15.07
CA TYR A 126 9.89 -5.80 14.05
C TYR A 126 9.48 -4.31 13.97
N GLY A 127 10.29 -3.40 14.51
CA GLY A 127 10.07 -1.96 14.44
C GLY A 127 10.40 -1.37 13.07
N THR A 128 10.80 -0.09 13.07
CA THR A 128 11.10 0.65 11.84
C THR A 128 12.11 -0.08 10.95
N GLY A 129 11.75 -0.25 9.67
CA GLY A 129 12.61 -0.89 8.66
C GLY A 129 12.49 -2.40 8.56
N ALA A 130 11.77 -3.08 9.46
CA ALA A 130 11.47 -4.51 9.38
C ALA A 130 10.29 -4.81 8.43
N ILE A 131 10.10 -6.08 8.07
CA ILE A 131 8.81 -6.59 7.56
C ILE A 131 8.18 -7.39 8.71
N VAL A 132 7.05 -6.90 9.22
CA VAL A 132 6.38 -7.45 10.41
C VAL A 132 6.06 -8.94 10.22
N ASP A 133 6.42 -9.75 11.21
CA ASP A 133 6.23 -11.21 11.25
C ASP A 133 6.92 -12.00 10.11
N VAL A 134 7.78 -11.34 9.30
CA VAL A 134 8.50 -11.96 8.18
C VAL A 134 10.01 -11.78 8.31
N ALA A 135 10.50 -10.56 8.48
CA ALA A 135 11.92 -10.28 8.54
C ALA A 135 12.25 -9.22 9.59
N LYS A 136 13.11 -9.60 10.52
CA LYS A 136 13.58 -8.74 11.61
C LYS A 136 14.62 -7.73 11.12
N VAL A 137 14.75 -6.64 11.87
CA VAL A 137 15.84 -5.66 11.74
C VAL A 137 16.61 -5.59 13.05
N ASP A 138 17.95 -5.59 12.97
CA ASP A 138 18.83 -5.44 14.12
C ASP A 138 20.18 -4.84 13.67
N PRO A 139 20.61 -3.67 14.22
CA PRO A 139 19.82 -2.80 15.10
C PRO A 139 18.68 -2.08 14.37
N MET A 140 17.58 -1.82 15.08
CA MET A 140 16.45 -1.07 14.54
C MET A 140 16.84 0.39 14.33
N PRO A 141 16.73 0.96 13.10
CA PRO A 141 16.92 2.38 12.86
C PRO A 141 15.76 3.20 13.44
N LYS A 142 15.96 4.52 13.57
CA LYS A 142 14.96 5.47 14.07
C LYS A 142 14.51 6.41 12.98
N ALA A 143 13.18 6.54 12.86
CA ALA A 143 12.50 7.41 11.88
C ALA A 143 12.08 8.76 12.49
N GLY A 144 11.85 8.82 13.79
CA GLY A 144 11.24 9.97 14.46
C GLY A 144 11.99 11.29 14.27
N GLY A 145 11.23 12.38 14.13
CA GLY A 145 11.71 13.77 14.12
C GLY A 145 12.43 14.22 12.83
N LYS A 146 12.47 13.43 11.76
CA LYS A 146 13.20 13.75 10.53
C LYS A 146 12.54 13.19 9.27
N TRP A 147 12.95 13.71 8.10
CA TRP A 147 12.63 13.12 6.81
C TRP A 147 13.47 11.87 6.59
N ASN A 148 12.82 10.85 6.08
CA ASN A 148 13.40 9.53 5.81
C ASN A 148 13.05 9.07 4.40
N THR A 149 13.80 8.07 3.90
CA THR A 149 13.52 7.40 2.64
C THR A 149 13.35 5.90 2.86
N PHE A 150 12.38 5.31 2.16
CA PHE A 150 12.35 3.90 1.88
C PHE A 150 12.56 3.63 0.39
N GLU A 151 13.38 2.62 0.10
CA GLU A 151 13.41 1.93 -1.18
C GLU A 151 13.04 0.47 -0.93
N ILE A 152 11.94 0.03 -1.56
CA ILE A 152 11.41 -1.32 -1.37
C ILE A 152 11.40 -2.01 -2.71
N THR A 153 11.98 -3.21 -2.80
CA THR A 153 11.92 -4.06 -4.00
C THR A 153 11.19 -5.35 -3.66
N ALA A 154 10.19 -5.70 -4.47
CA ALA A 154 9.52 -6.99 -4.46
C ALA A 154 9.62 -7.60 -5.85
N LYS A 155 10.34 -8.74 -5.98
CA LYS A 155 10.53 -9.46 -7.25
C LYS A 155 10.45 -10.96 -7.02
N GLY A 156 9.39 -11.60 -7.53
CA GLY A 156 9.07 -12.96 -7.13
C GLY A 156 8.99 -13.07 -5.60
N PRO A 157 9.63 -14.05 -4.96
CA PRO A 157 9.67 -14.18 -3.50
C PRO A 157 10.68 -13.21 -2.83
N HIS A 158 11.54 -12.55 -3.58
CA HIS A 158 12.60 -11.72 -3.04
C HIS A 158 12.10 -10.34 -2.62
N LEU A 159 12.24 -10.03 -1.33
CA LEU A 159 11.86 -8.77 -0.71
C LEU A 159 13.11 -8.08 -0.15
N VAL A 160 13.33 -6.85 -0.56
CA VAL A 160 14.45 -6.02 -0.07
C VAL A 160 13.90 -4.69 0.42
N VAL A 161 14.31 -4.27 1.61
CA VAL A 161 14.02 -2.96 2.19
C VAL A 161 15.32 -2.20 2.45
N ILE A 162 15.39 -0.98 1.96
CA ILE A 162 16.48 -0.03 2.22
C ILE A 162 15.87 1.19 2.92
N PHE A 163 16.35 1.47 4.12
CA PHE A 163 15.95 2.62 4.91
C PHE A 163 17.12 3.62 4.98
N ASN A 164 16.90 4.85 4.52
CA ASN A 164 17.93 5.91 4.48
C ASN A 164 19.28 5.44 3.89
N GLY A 165 19.21 4.65 2.81
CA GLY A 165 20.40 4.10 2.14
C GLY A 165 20.99 2.85 2.78
N GLN A 166 20.52 2.41 3.94
CA GLN A 166 20.95 1.19 4.60
C GLN A 166 19.96 0.04 4.35
N LYS A 167 20.45 -1.10 3.88
CA LYS A 167 19.62 -2.30 3.73
C LYS A 167 19.24 -2.85 5.11
N THR A 168 17.94 -2.89 5.41
CA THR A 168 17.38 -3.39 6.67
C THR A 168 16.78 -4.78 6.53
N VAL A 169 16.27 -5.13 5.33
CA VAL A 169 15.72 -6.46 5.03
C VAL A 169 16.23 -6.95 3.69
N ASP A 170 16.53 -8.26 3.63
CA ASP A 170 16.85 -9.02 2.43
C ASP A 170 16.37 -10.46 2.66
N VAL A 171 15.19 -10.82 2.17
CA VAL A 171 14.52 -12.08 2.52
C VAL A 171 13.82 -12.69 1.31
N GLN A 172 13.67 -14.02 1.35
CA GLN A 172 12.85 -14.78 0.42
C GLN A 172 11.57 -15.21 1.16
N ASP A 173 10.41 -14.72 0.69
CA ASP A 173 9.10 -15.11 1.20
C ASP A 173 8.07 -15.06 0.07
N SER A 174 7.24 -16.10 -0.05
CA SER A 174 6.26 -16.25 -1.15
C SER A 174 4.81 -16.19 -0.67
N LYS A 175 4.56 -15.75 0.57
CA LYS A 175 3.23 -15.76 1.18
C LYS A 175 2.23 -14.89 0.40
N HIS A 176 2.65 -13.71 -0.05
CA HIS A 176 1.82 -12.79 -0.80
C HIS A 176 2.45 -12.52 -2.18
N ALA A 177 1.79 -12.97 -3.24
CA ALA A 177 2.36 -12.92 -4.60
C ALA A 177 2.14 -11.59 -5.32
N SER A 178 1.00 -10.94 -5.09
CA SER A 178 0.60 -9.67 -5.70
C SER A 178 -0.56 -9.05 -4.94
N GLY A 179 -0.81 -7.77 -5.15
CA GLY A 179 -1.93 -7.05 -4.55
C GLY A 179 -1.71 -5.56 -4.52
N PRO A 180 -2.69 -4.77 -4.02
CA PRO A 180 -2.51 -3.35 -3.82
C PRO A 180 -1.43 -3.06 -2.78
N LEU A 181 -0.93 -1.82 -2.81
CA LEU A 181 -0.16 -1.26 -1.71
C LEU A 181 -1.04 -0.37 -0.85
N ALA A 182 -0.66 -0.16 0.42
CA ALA A 182 -1.34 0.79 1.28
C ALA A 182 -0.35 1.61 2.12
N LEU A 183 -0.69 2.87 2.37
CA LEU A 183 -0.03 3.74 3.33
C LEU A 183 -0.86 3.75 4.61
N GLN A 184 -0.27 3.45 5.74
CA GLN A 184 -0.96 3.41 7.03
C GLN A 184 -0.85 4.74 7.79
N TYR A 185 -1.91 5.04 8.52
CA TYR A 185 -1.91 5.93 9.67
C TYR A 185 -2.48 5.19 10.89
N GLY A 186 -1.67 4.93 11.89
CA GLY A 186 -2.09 4.31 13.16
C GLY A 186 -2.09 5.32 14.31
N SER A 187 -1.00 6.07 14.49
CA SER A 187 -0.88 7.11 15.52
C SER A 187 0.26 8.08 15.21
N GLY A 188 0.41 9.12 16.04
CA GLY A 188 1.42 10.16 15.93
C GLY A 188 1.14 11.12 14.77
N VAL A 189 2.20 11.65 14.17
CA VAL A 189 2.13 12.50 12.97
C VAL A 189 2.90 11.86 11.83
N MET A 190 2.24 11.64 10.71
CA MET A 190 2.84 11.14 9.48
C MET A 190 2.72 12.15 8.35
N LYS A 191 3.81 12.30 7.58
CA LYS A 191 3.83 13.12 6.36
C LYS A 191 4.50 12.34 5.24
N TRP A 192 3.90 12.34 4.05
CA TRP A 192 4.42 11.72 2.85
C TRP A 192 4.57 12.81 1.77
N ARG A 193 5.80 13.14 1.37
CA ARG A 193 5.98 14.15 0.31
C ARG A 193 6.22 13.53 -1.07
N LYS A 194 6.62 12.26 -1.11
CA LYS A 194 6.81 11.52 -2.35
C LYS A 194 6.59 10.03 -2.14
N VAL A 195 5.74 9.44 -2.97
CA VAL A 195 5.61 7.98 -3.07
C VAL A 195 5.53 7.64 -4.54
N GLN A 196 6.45 6.82 -5.01
CA GLN A 196 6.53 6.37 -6.39
C GLN A 196 6.65 4.87 -6.45
N ILE A 197 6.08 4.27 -7.49
CA ILE A 197 6.21 2.84 -7.79
C ILE A 197 6.65 2.64 -9.23
N LYS A 198 7.49 1.63 -9.45
CA LYS A 198 7.94 1.20 -10.77
C LYS A 198 7.67 -0.29 -10.90
N PRO A 199 6.70 -0.73 -11.74
CA PRO A 199 6.54 -2.13 -12.13
C PRO A 199 7.83 -2.66 -12.80
N LEU A 200 8.15 -3.93 -12.52
CA LEU A 200 9.34 -4.62 -13.05
C LEU A 200 8.95 -5.68 -14.06
#